data_95996096ae20cebd70b25af3227b2e84
#
_entry.id   95996096ae20cebd70b25af3227b2e84
#
_cell.length_a   1.000
_cell.length_b   1.000
_cell.length_c   1.000
_cell.angle_alpha   90.00
_cell.angle_beta   90.00
_cell.angle_gamma   90.00
#
_symmetry.space_group_name_H-M   'P 1'
#
loop_
_entity.id
_entity.type
_entity.pdbx_description
1 polymer ?
#
loop_
_entity_poly.entity_id
_entity_poly.type
_entity_poly.pdbx_seq_one_letter_code
_entity_poly.pdbx_strand_id
1 'polypeptide(L)'
;MTIETILFIITLILLAYFWKKEQRKKQLRFIENYTFSPVLIKRVKAHHDYLSDAEMKKVVEATRDYFYICNQAKGKMVAMPSEIVDVFWHEFLLFTREYQLFCQKGIGRFLHHTPTEAMKSPTSAKEGIKRAWILACAKEGIDAKYPSKLPPLFVIDKQLKIKGGFSYQLNCKGVSSSHASSCGGYCATDIGCTSGCGGDSGSSSGDGGFFGGDSSCSGGGSSCGGGGCGGD
;
A
#
# COMPACT_ATOMS: atom_id res chain seq x y z
N MET A 1 21.12 -23.34 37.31
CA MET A 1 19.78 -22.75 37.34
C MET A 1 18.81 -23.76 37.93
N THR A 2 18.11 -23.40 38.98
CA THR A 2 17.11 -24.28 39.62
C THR A 2 15.84 -24.37 38.78
N ILE A 3 15.07 -25.43 38.89
CA ILE A 3 13.77 -25.58 38.18
C ILE A 3 12.85 -24.41 38.48
N GLU A 4 12.86 -23.90 39.70
CA GLU A 4 12.06 -22.74 40.14
C GLU A 4 12.41 -21.48 39.37
N THR A 5 13.69 -21.20 39.11
CA THR A 5 14.09 -20.02 38.32
C THR A 5 13.66 -20.15 36.87
N ILE A 6 13.66 -21.36 36.29
CA ILE A 6 13.18 -21.60 34.91
C ILE A 6 11.67 -21.37 34.84
N LEU A 7 10.91 -21.92 35.77
CA LEU A 7 9.44 -21.74 35.83
C LEU A 7 9.07 -20.27 36.01
N PHE A 8 9.79 -19.53 36.85
CA PHE A 8 9.55 -18.09 37.01
C PHE A 8 9.80 -17.30 35.73
N ILE A 9 10.91 -17.59 35.00
CA ILE A 9 11.20 -16.94 33.71
C ILE A 9 10.14 -17.24 32.68
N ILE A 10 9.70 -18.51 32.58
CA ILE A 10 8.62 -18.91 31.66
C ILE A 10 7.33 -18.13 31.98
N THR A 11 6.97 -18.02 33.24
CA THR A 11 5.77 -17.27 33.67
C THR A 11 5.85 -15.81 33.25
N LEU A 12 6.99 -15.15 33.46
CA LEU A 12 7.21 -13.76 33.04
C LEU A 12 7.09 -13.59 31.51
N ILE A 13 7.65 -14.53 30.73
CA ILE A 13 7.56 -14.51 29.26
C ILE A 13 6.10 -14.66 28.82
N LEU A 14 5.33 -15.56 29.42
CA LEU A 14 3.91 -15.76 29.13
C LEU A 14 3.11 -14.52 29.48
N LEU A 15 3.32 -13.92 30.63
CA LEU A 15 2.66 -12.68 31.03
C LEU A 15 2.97 -11.54 30.05
N ALA A 16 4.23 -11.36 29.67
CA ALA A 16 4.64 -10.37 28.68
C ALA A 16 4.01 -10.63 27.30
N TYR A 17 3.91 -11.89 26.88
CA TYR A 17 3.26 -12.28 25.64
C TYR A 17 1.76 -11.94 25.64
N PHE A 18 1.03 -12.32 26.70
CA PHE A 18 -0.39 -12.01 26.82
C PHE A 18 -0.64 -10.52 26.92
N TRP A 19 0.17 -9.78 27.66
CA TRP A 19 0.10 -8.32 27.74
C TRP A 19 0.29 -7.65 26.38
N LYS A 20 1.32 -8.04 25.61
CA LYS A 20 1.55 -7.55 24.23
C LYS A 20 0.40 -7.88 23.29
N LYS A 21 -0.15 -9.08 23.41
CA LYS A 21 -1.31 -9.52 22.61
C LYS A 21 -2.53 -8.65 22.90
N GLU A 22 -2.81 -8.37 24.17
CA GLU A 22 -3.94 -7.54 24.58
C GLU A 22 -3.76 -6.07 24.18
N GLN A 23 -2.54 -5.52 24.35
CA GLN A 23 -2.22 -4.18 23.86
C GLN A 23 -2.46 -4.03 22.35
N ARG A 24 -2.07 -5.03 21.57
CA ARG A 24 -2.31 -5.01 20.11
C ARG A 24 -3.81 -5.02 19.79
N LYS A 25 -4.61 -5.81 20.47
CA LYS A 25 -6.07 -5.80 20.29
C LYS A 25 -6.66 -4.40 20.58
N LYS A 26 -6.21 -3.75 21.66
CA LYS A 26 -6.64 -2.39 21.99
C LYS A 26 -6.24 -1.40 20.88
N GLN A 27 -5.03 -1.50 20.36
CA GLN A 27 -4.56 -0.67 19.26
C GLN A 27 -5.42 -0.85 18.00
N LEU A 28 -5.71 -2.08 17.61
CA LEU A 28 -6.53 -2.36 16.43
C LEU A 28 -7.95 -1.83 16.59
N ARG A 29 -8.60 -2.07 17.74
CA ARG A 29 -9.92 -1.50 18.03
C ARG A 29 -9.91 0.03 18.01
N PHE A 30 -8.84 0.66 18.49
CA PHE A 30 -8.68 2.11 18.40
C PHE A 30 -8.64 2.57 16.95
N ILE A 31 -7.85 1.91 16.07
CA ILE A 31 -7.77 2.26 14.64
C ILE A 31 -9.14 2.10 13.97
N GLU A 32 -9.80 0.96 14.18
CA GLU A 32 -11.09 0.65 13.56
C GLU A 32 -12.19 1.65 13.94
N ASN A 33 -12.17 2.15 15.17
CA ASN A 33 -13.17 3.10 15.69
C ASN A 33 -12.69 4.55 15.66
N TYR A 34 -11.51 4.83 15.08
CA TYR A 34 -10.99 6.19 15.07
C TYR A 34 -11.85 7.11 14.22
N THR A 35 -12.25 8.23 14.78
CA THR A 35 -13.02 9.26 14.07
C THR A 35 -12.07 10.37 13.67
N PHE A 36 -11.85 10.50 12.36
CA PHE A 36 -11.06 11.59 11.82
C PHE A 36 -11.81 12.91 11.91
N SER A 37 -11.06 14.00 12.10
CA SER A 37 -11.60 15.36 12.15
C SER A 37 -12.42 15.68 10.89
N PRO A 38 -13.63 16.28 11.01
CA PRO A 38 -14.39 16.76 9.86
C PRO A 38 -13.61 17.74 8.98
N VAL A 39 -12.72 18.52 9.58
CA VAL A 39 -11.84 19.46 8.86
C VAL A 39 -10.89 18.69 7.95
N LEU A 40 -10.28 17.60 8.44
CA LEU A 40 -9.42 16.73 7.63
C LEU A 40 -10.18 16.14 6.45
N ILE A 41 -11.37 15.59 6.69
CA ILE A 41 -12.21 15.00 5.64
C ILE A 41 -12.56 16.06 4.56
N LYS A 42 -12.88 17.29 4.99
CA LYS A 42 -13.17 18.40 4.08
C LYS A 42 -11.95 18.76 3.22
N ARG A 43 -10.74 18.75 3.79
CA ARG A 43 -9.49 19.02 3.04
C ARG A 43 -9.23 17.96 1.99
N VAL A 44 -9.35 16.67 2.34
CA VAL A 44 -9.23 15.56 1.37
C VAL A 44 -10.26 15.69 0.26
N LYS A 45 -11.52 16.00 0.61
CA LYS A 45 -12.58 16.21 -0.37
C LYS A 45 -12.30 17.39 -1.31
N ALA A 46 -11.56 18.41 -0.88
CA ALA A 46 -11.17 19.53 -1.73
C ALA A 46 -10.20 19.14 -2.85
N HIS A 47 -9.41 18.08 -2.68
CA HIS A 47 -8.57 17.50 -3.75
C HIS A 47 -9.37 16.66 -4.74
N HIS A 48 -10.55 16.15 -4.32
CA HIS A 48 -11.41 15.27 -5.10
C HIS A 48 -12.88 15.68 -4.90
N ASP A 49 -13.23 16.87 -5.36
CA ASP A 49 -14.54 17.53 -5.15
C ASP A 49 -15.73 16.77 -5.78
N TYR A 50 -15.43 15.91 -6.76
CA TYR A 50 -16.42 15.05 -7.41
C TYR A 50 -16.87 13.87 -6.54
N LEU A 51 -16.18 13.58 -5.42
CA LEU A 51 -16.56 12.48 -4.55
C LEU A 51 -17.76 12.86 -3.67
N SER A 52 -18.76 11.99 -3.65
CA SER A 52 -19.90 12.08 -2.74
C SER A 52 -19.48 11.79 -1.28
N ASP A 53 -20.34 12.16 -0.33
CA ASP A 53 -20.08 11.88 1.09
C ASP A 53 -20.09 10.36 1.40
N ALA A 54 -20.85 9.57 0.65
CA ALA A 54 -20.84 8.11 0.75
C ALA A 54 -19.50 7.51 0.28
N GLU A 55 -18.92 8.07 -0.79
CA GLU A 55 -17.61 7.66 -1.29
C GLU A 55 -16.50 8.10 -0.35
N MET A 56 -16.57 9.30 0.23
CA MET A 56 -15.64 9.74 1.26
C MET A 56 -15.65 8.83 2.50
N LYS A 57 -16.79 8.27 2.88
CA LYS A 57 -16.84 7.25 3.95
C LYS A 57 -16.01 6.01 3.59
N LYS A 58 -16.09 5.55 2.34
CA LYS A 58 -15.25 4.42 1.87
C LYS A 58 -13.76 4.76 1.92
N VAL A 59 -13.37 6.00 1.58
CA VAL A 59 -11.98 6.46 1.70
C VAL A 59 -11.52 6.43 3.15
N VAL A 60 -12.35 6.91 4.07
CA VAL A 60 -12.06 6.86 5.53
C VAL A 60 -11.88 5.41 6.01
N GLU A 61 -12.74 4.49 5.58
CA GLU A 61 -12.63 3.07 5.90
C GLU A 61 -11.35 2.46 5.35
N ALA A 62 -11.04 2.70 4.07
CA ALA A 62 -9.80 2.22 3.45
C ALA A 62 -8.55 2.80 4.13
N THR A 63 -8.61 4.03 4.61
CA THR A 63 -7.52 4.64 5.38
C THR A 63 -7.32 3.94 6.72
N ARG A 64 -8.41 3.58 7.43
CA ARG A 64 -8.33 2.75 8.65
C ARG A 64 -7.73 1.37 8.34
N ASP A 65 -8.12 0.76 7.22
CA ASP A 65 -7.56 -0.52 6.77
C ASP A 65 -6.07 -0.44 6.54
N TYR A 66 -5.60 0.64 5.91
CA TYR A 66 -4.16 0.87 5.74
C TYR A 66 -3.43 0.97 7.08
N PHE A 67 -3.92 1.76 8.02
CA PHE A 67 -3.29 1.86 9.34
C PHE A 67 -3.39 0.56 10.13
N TYR A 68 -4.47 -0.21 9.96
CA TYR A 68 -4.60 -1.55 10.52
C TYR A 68 -3.47 -2.48 10.05
N ILE A 69 -3.23 -2.57 8.73
CA ILE A 69 -2.16 -3.40 8.19
C ILE A 69 -0.77 -2.88 8.58
N CYS A 70 -0.59 -1.58 8.73
CA CYS A 70 0.65 -0.99 9.26
C CYS A 70 0.94 -1.42 10.71
N ASN A 71 -0.09 -1.51 11.56
CA ASN A 71 0.05 -2.07 12.90
C ASN A 71 0.43 -3.56 12.84
N GLN A 72 -0.25 -4.35 11.99
CA GLN A 72 0.01 -5.79 11.83
C GLN A 72 1.39 -6.11 11.27
N ALA A 73 1.98 -5.18 10.52
CA ALA A 73 3.32 -5.35 9.94
C ALA A 73 4.46 -5.36 10.97
N LYS A 74 4.18 -5.07 12.24
CA LYS A 74 5.17 -5.14 13.35
C LYS A 74 6.44 -4.33 13.08
N GLY A 75 6.32 -3.13 12.54
CA GLY A 75 7.45 -2.27 12.22
C GLY A 75 8.09 -2.48 10.86
N LYS A 76 7.73 -3.52 10.13
CA LYS A 76 8.16 -3.69 8.74
C LYS A 76 7.44 -2.68 7.84
N MET A 77 8.13 -2.19 6.82
CA MET A 77 7.57 -1.25 5.85
C MET A 77 6.40 -1.87 5.10
N VAL A 78 5.33 -1.10 4.94
CA VAL A 78 4.14 -1.43 4.14
C VAL A 78 4.00 -0.34 3.08
N ALA A 79 4.04 -0.72 1.81
CA ALA A 79 3.83 0.24 0.73
C ALA A 79 2.35 0.61 0.62
N MET A 80 2.09 1.83 0.21
CA MET A 80 0.74 2.35 -0.02
C MET A 80 0.18 1.79 -1.33
N PRO A 81 -0.99 1.12 -1.31
CA PRO A 81 -1.59 0.56 -2.51
C PRO A 81 -2.69 1.42 -3.13
N SER A 82 -2.94 2.61 -2.63
CA SER A 82 -4.05 3.47 -3.08
C SER A 82 -3.67 4.94 -3.03
N GLU A 83 -3.87 5.62 -4.15
CA GLU A 83 -3.58 7.05 -4.30
C GLU A 83 -4.47 7.91 -3.39
N ILE A 84 -5.78 7.65 -3.37
CA ILE A 84 -6.69 8.44 -2.52
C ILE A 84 -6.42 8.26 -1.03
N VAL A 85 -5.97 7.07 -0.61
CA VAL A 85 -5.59 6.82 0.77
C VAL A 85 -4.26 7.51 1.09
N ASP A 86 -3.35 7.60 0.12
CA ASP A 86 -2.10 8.35 0.27
C ASP A 86 -2.35 9.85 0.44
N VAL A 87 -3.21 10.43 -0.39
CA VAL A 87 -3.67 11.82 -0.24
C VAL A 87 -4.29 12.05 1.14
N PHE A 88 -5.13 11.12 1.60
CA PHE A 88 -5.72 11.21 2.94
C PHE A 88 -4.65 11.20 4.03
N TRP A 89 -3.66 10.33 3.91
CA TRP A 89 -2.59 10.26 4.88
C TRP A 89 -1.72 11.51 4.88
N HIS A 90 -1.39 12.06 3.70
CA HIS A 90 -0.66 13.33 3.58
C HIS A 90 -1.39 14.48 4.29
N GLU A 91 -2.69 14.62 4.07
CA GLU A 91 -3.48 15.62 4.78
C GLU A 91 -3.50 15.36 6.29
N PHE A 92 -3.56 14.09 6.73
CA PHE A 92 -3.54 13.76 8.16
C PHE A 92 -2.19 14.09 8.82
N LEU A 93 -1.08 13.97 8.11
CA LEU A 93 0.24 14.37 8.61
C LEU A 93 0.32 15.84 9.00
N LEU A 94 -0.44 16.71 8.33
CA LEU A 94 -0.50 18.14 8.65
C LEU A 94 -1.15 18.41 10.01
N PHE A 95 -1.99 17.50 10.50
CA PHE A 95 -2.59 17.54 11.85
C PHE A 95 -1.64 16.91 12.87
N THR A 96 -0.44 17.44 12.97
CA THR A 96 0.72 16.83 13.64
C THR A 96 0.43 16.28 15.05
N ARG A 97 -0.31 17.03 15.89
CA ARG A 97 -0.68 16.59 17.26
C ARG A 97 -1.64 15.41 17.24
N GLU A 98 -2.68 15.48 16.42
CA GLU A 98 -3.66 14.39 16.26
C GLU A 98 -2.99 13.15 15.69
N TYR A 99 -2.16 13.33 14.66
CA TYR A 99 -1.41 12.25 14.04
C TYR A 99 -0.45 11.57 15.02
N GLN A 100 0.28 12.36 15.82
CA GLN A 100 1.18 11.81 16.85
C GLN A 100 0.42 10.97 17.88
N LEU A 101 -0.71 11.48 18.40
CA LEU A 101 -1.57 10.75 19.34
C LEU A 101 -2.17 9.49 18.71
N PHE A 102 -2.61 9.58 17.45
CA PHE A 102 -3.09 8.43 16.69
C PHE A 102 -2.01 7.35 16.58
N CYS A 103 -0.80 7.71 16.18
CA CYS A 103 0.32 6.80 16.07
C CYS A 103 0.65 6.12 17.40
N GLN A 104 0.70 6.87 18.50
CA GLN A 104 0.99 6.32 19.83
C GLN A 104 -0.09 5.31 20.27
N LYS A 105 -1.38 5.65 20.10
CA LYS A 105 -2.49 4.81 20.56
C LYS A 105 -2.80 3.66 19.61
N GLY A 106 -2.70 3.88 18.29
CA GLY A 106 -3.10 2.93 17.27
C GLY A 106 -1.95 2.06 16.76
N ILE A 107 -0.78 2.65 16.52
CA ILE A 107 0.36 1.94 15.94
C ILE A 107 1.36 1.49 17.03
N GLY A 108 1.40 2.20 18.15
CA GLY A 108 2.37 1.99 19.23
C GLY A 108 3.76 2.57 18.94
N ARG A 109 3.92 3.28 17.83
CA ARG A 109 5.13 3.98 17.41
C ARG A 109 4.76 5.05 16.39
N PHE A 110 5.61 6.03 16.18
CA PHE A 110 5.40 6.98 15.10
C PHE A 110 5.54 6.28 13.74
N LEU A 111 4.58 6.48 12.84
CA LEU A 111 4.59 5.96 11.49
C LEU A 111 5.07 7.07 10.55
N HIS A 112 6.33 6.93 10.09
CA HIS A 112 6.89 7.85 9.12
C HIS A 112 6.34 7.58 7.73
N HIS A 113 5.94 8.62 7.03
CA HIS A 113 5.68 8.56 5.60
C HIS A 113 7.02 8.65 4.86
N THR A 114 7.27 7.70 3.97
CA THR A 114 8.47 7.68 3.13
C THR A 114 8.02 7.73 1.68
N PRO A 115 8.19 8.87 0.99
CA PRO A 115 7.89 8.97 -0.43
C PRO A 115 8.67 7.94 -1.24
N THR A 116 8.14 7.54 -2.37
CA THR A 116 8.72 6.51 -3.23
C THR A 116 10.13 6.86 -3.68
N GLU A 117 10.37 8.14 -3.98
CA GLU A 117 11.67 8.67 -4.40
C GLU A 117 12.73 8.54 -3.31
N ALA A 118 12.30 8.52 -2.05
CA ALA A 118 13.19 8.36 -0.90
C ALA A 118 13.44 6.89 -0.51
N MET A 119 12.84 5.93 -1.22
CA MET A 119 13.05 4.52 -0.95
C MET A 119 14.44 4.06 -1.44
N LYS A 120 15.17 3.38 -0.56
CA LYS A 120 16.57 2.98 -0.79
C LYS A 120 16.76 1.97 -1.92
N SER A 121 15.73 1.23 -2.32
CA SER A 121 15.80 0.27 -3.43
C SER A 121 14.42 -0.12 -3.96
N PRO A 122 14.30 -0.45 -5.26
CA PRO A 122 13.07 -0.99 -5.86
C PRO A 122 12.60 -2.29 -5.19
N THR A 123 13.53 -3.10 -4.68
CA THR A 123 13.22 -4.35 -3.98
C THR A 123 12.42 -4.11 -2.70
N SER A 124 12.73 -3.05 -1.95
CA SER A 124 11.98 -2.72 -0.73
C SER A 124 10.54 -2.30 -1.02
N ALA A 125 10.30 -1.62 -2.15
CA ALA A 125 8.95 -1.26 -2.59
C ALA A 125 8.13 -2.52 -2.94
N LYS A 126 8.72 -3.47 -3.70
CA LYS A 126 8.08 -4.76 -4.04
C LYS A 126 7.74 -5.58 -2.79
N GLU A 127 8.65 -5.65 -1.82
CA GLU A 127 8.37 -6.31 -0.54
C GLU A 127 7.30 -5.58 0.26
N GLY A 128 7.27 -4.26 0.21
CA GLY A 128 6.27 -3.44 0.87
C GLY A 128 4.87 -3.69 0.34
N ILE A 129 4.69 -3.70 -0.97
CA ILE A 129 3.38 -3.95 -1.59
C ILE A 129 2.93 -5.40 -1.40
N LYS A 130 3.84 -6.37 -1.46
CA LYS A 130 3.55 -7.77 -1.14
C LYS A 130 3.07 -7.92 0.30
N ARG A 131 3.69 -7.23 1.23
CA ARG A 131 3.26 -7.22 2.63
C ARG A 131 1.91 -6.58 2.81
N ALA A 132 1.67 -5.44 2.15
CA ALA A 132 0.36 -4.79 2.13
C ALA A 132 -0.73 -5.76 1.63
N TRP A 133 -0.47 -6.45 0.53
CA TRP A 133 -1.37 -7.44 -0.05
C TRP A 133 -1.71 -8.59 0.92
N ILE A 134 -0.68 -9.25 1.46
CA ILE A 134 -0.87 -10.39 2.37
C ILE A 134 -1.68 -9.97 3.60
N LEU A 135 -1.36 -8.80 4.19
CA LEU A 135 -2.04 -8.32 5.39
C LEU A 135 -3.47 -7.84 5.11
N ALA A 136 -3.71 -7.20 3.96
CA ALA A 136 -5.06 -6.81 3.55
C ALA A 136 -5.93 -8.04 3.26
N CYS A 137 -5.40 -9.05 2.55
CA CYS A 137 -6.09 -10.32 2.34
C CYS A 137 -6.42 -11.01 3.66
N ALA A 138 -5.46 -11.08 4.59
CA ALA A 138 -5.67 -11.68 5.90
C ALA A 138 -6.75 -10.97 6.71
N LYS A 139 -6.84 -9.62 6.63
CA LYS A 139 -7.91 -8.85 7.27
C LYS A 139 -9.29 -9.22 6.72
N GLU A 140 -9.39 -9.42 5.41
CA GLU A 140 -10.64 -9.71 4.70
C GLU A 140 -10.98 -11.21 4.63
N GLY A 141 -10.16 -12.09 5.19
CA GLY A 141 -10.33 -13.55 5.08
C GLY A 141 -10.16 -14.08 3.65
N ILE A 142 -9.36 -13.41 2.82
CA ILE A 142 -9.06 -13.76 1.44
C ILE A 142 -7.78 -14.56 1.40
N ASP A 143 -7.73 -15.65 0.62
CA ASP A 143 -6.46 -16.33 0.33
C ASP A 143 -5.58 -15.44 -0.55
N ALA A 144 -4.44 -15.03 -0.01
CA ALA A 144 -3.51 -14.13 -0.72
C ALA A 144 -2.87 -14.77 -1.96
N LYS A 145 -2.80 -16.12 -2.00
CA LYS A 145 -2.20 -16.87 -3.12
C LYS A 145 -3.24 -17.16 -4.22
N TYR A 146 -4.48 -17.41 -3.83
CA TYR A 146 -5.59 -17.70 -4.74
C TYR A 146 -6.78 -16.77 -4.42
N PRO A 147 -6.63 -15.46 -4.69
CA PRO A 147 -7.65 -14.50 -4.28
C PRO A 147 -8.93 -14.65 -5.11
N SER A 148 -10.07 -14.73 -4.44
CA SER A 148 -11.40 -14.72 -5.07
C SER A 148 -11.89 -13.30 -5.40
N LYS A 149 -11.36 -12.31 -4.68
CA LYS A 149 -11.67 -10.87 -4.84
C LYS A 149 -10.49 -10.02 -4.41
N LEU A 150 -10.47 -8.75 -4.80
CA LEU A 150 -9.50 -7.79 -4.30
C LEU A 150 -9.95 -7.24 -2.94
N PRO A 151 -9.02 -7.04 -1.98
CA PRO A 151 -9.32 -6.30 -0.75
C PRO A 151 -9.79 -4.88 -1.04
N PRO A 152 -10.67 -4.26 -0.21
CA PRO A 152 -11.17 -2.90 -0.40
C PRO A 152 -10.08 -1.86 -0.64
N LEU A 153 -8.99 -1.93 0.12
CA LEU A 153 -7.83 -1.05 0.00
C LEU A 153 -7.15 -1.10 -1.39
N PHE A 154 -7.25 -2.22 -2.12
CA PHE A 154 -6.65 -2.42 -3.44
C PHE A 154 -7.61 -2.12 -4.59
N VAL A 155 -8.89 -1.95 -4.32
CA VAL A 155 -9.90 -1.72 -5.37
C VAL A 155 -10.45 -0.31 -5.34
N ILE A 156 -10.21 0.45 -4.27
CA ILE A 156 -10.86 1.74 -4.01
C ILE A 156 -10.58 2.79 -5.09
N ASP A 157 -9.34 2.91 -5.55
CA ASP A 157 -8.98 3.90 -6.58
C ASP A 157 -9.76 3.65 -7.88
N LYS A 158 -9.85 2.38 -8.30
CA LYS A 158 -10.63 1.97 -9.47
C LYS A 158 -12.13 2.20 -9.27
N GLN A 159 -12.65 1.87 -8.07
CA GLN A 159 -14.07 2.06 -7.76
C GLN A 159 -14.48 3.53 -7.77
N LEU A 160 -13.61 4.41 -7.28
CA LEU A 160 -13.83 5.84 -7.20
C LEU A 160 -13.32 6.61 -8.42
N LYS A 161 -12.77 5.90 -9.43
CA LYS A 161 -12.20 6.47 -10.65
C LYS A 161 -11.17 7.56 -10.37
N ILE A 162 -10.29 7.30 -9.38
CA ILE A 162 -9.27 8.26 -8.98
C ILE A 162 -8.30 8.48 -10.15
N LYS A 163 -8.11 9.74 -10.53
CA LYS A 163 -7.16 10.12 -11.58
C LYS A 163 -5.73 9.82 -11.10
N GLY A 164 -4.99 9.03 -11.87
CA GLY A 164 -3.65 8.57 -11.45
C GLY A 164 -3.66 7.44 -10.42
N GLY A 165 -4.84 6.99 -9.98
CA GLY A 165 -4.98 5.92 -8.99
C GLY A 165 -4.52 4.56 -9.49
N PHE A 166 -4.18 3.69 -8.54
CA PHE A 166 -3.71 2.34 -8.84
C PHE A 166 -4.85 1.43 -9.30
N SER A 167 -4.56 0.60 -10.29
CA SER A 167 -5.49 -0.43 -10.78
C SER A 167 -4.87 -1.81 -10.58
N TYR A 168 -5.58 -2.67 -9.87
CA TYR A 168 -5.19 -4.06 -9.62
C TYR A 168 -6.17 -5.01 -10.32
N GLN A 169 -5.63 -6.14 -10.82
CA GLN A 169 -6.40 -7.22 -11.43
C GLN A 169 -6.15 -8.52 -10.69
N LEU A 170 -7.19 -9.36 -10.57
CA LEU A 170 -7.07 -10.65 -9.89
C LEU A 170 -6.15 -11.62 -10.62
N ASN A 171 -6.28 -11.69 -11.93
CA ASN A 171 -5.55 -12.64 -12.76
C ASN A 171 -5.16 -12.01 -14.09
N CYS A 172 -3.88 -12.09 -14.46
CA CYS A 172 -3.37 -11.59 -15.74
C CYS A 172 -3.06 -12.70 -16.75
N LYS A 173 -3.33 -13.96 -16.45
CA LYS A 173 -3.04 -15.10 -17.33
C LYS A 173 -3.86 -15.17 -18.63
N GLY A 174 -4.64 -14.13 -18.94
CA GLY A 174 -5.45 -14.07 -20.16
C GLY A 174 -5.30 -12.78 -20.97
N VAL A 175 -4.48 -11.85 -20.49
CA VAL A 175 -4.24 -10.60 -21.23
C VAL A 175 -3.04 -10.83 -22.16
N SER A 176 -3.32 -10.97 -23.46
CA SER A 176 -2.32 -11.06 -24.51
C SER A 176 -1.30 -9.93 -24.34
N SER A 177 -0.03 -10.24 -24.45
CA SER A 177 1.12 -9.33 -24.25
C SER A 177 1.10 -8.05 -25.09
N SER A 178 0.20 -7.94 -26.07
CA SER A 178 0.01 -6.74 -26.91
C SER A 178 -0.71 -5.58 -26.20
N HIS A 179 -1.37 -5.80 -25.06
CA HIS A 179 -2.07 -4.76 -24.29
C HIS A 179 -1.42 -4.46 -22.92
N ALA A 180 -0.35 -5.15 -22.56
CA ALA A 180 0.33 -4.95 -21.27
C ALA A 180 0.97 -3.56 -21.13
N SER A 181 1.27 -2.89 -22.25
CA SER A 181 1.90 -1.56 -22.27
C SER A 181 0.91 -0.39 -22.09
N SER A 182 -0.39 -0.63 -22.19
CA SER A 182 -1.40 0.44 -22.12
C SER A 182 -2.27 0.44 -20.87
N CYS A 183 -2.26 -0.63 -20.08
CA CYS A 183 -3.00 -0.72 -18.84
C CYS A 183 -2.01 -0.87 -17.68
N GLY A 184 -1.70 0.22 -16.98
CA GLY A 184 -0.87 0.24 -15.77
C GLY A 184 -1.47 -0.54 -14.59
N GLY A 185 -1.90 -1.79 -14.82
CA GLY A 185 -2.54 -2.64 -13.80
C GLY A 185 -1.59 -3.66 -13.20
N TYR A 186 -1.56 -3.73 -11.88
CA TYR A 186 -0.78 -4.71 -11.14
C TYR A 186 -1.55 -6.01 -10.97
N CYS A 187 -0.86 -7.17 -11.15
CA CYS A 187 -1.44 -8.49 -10.95
C CYS A 187 -1.42 -8.91 -9.48
N ALA A 188 -2.58 -9.21 -8.93
CA ALA A 188 -2.72 -9.71 -7.57
C ALA A 188 -2.03 -11.07 -7.37
N THR A 189 -2.12 -11.97 -8.36
CA THR A 189 -1.43 -13.27 -8.34
C THR A 189 0.09 -13.12 -8.33
N ASP A 190 0.66 -12.16 -9.03
CA ASP A 190 2.11 -11.92 -9.04
C ASP A 190 2.59 -11.31 -7.72
N ILE A 191 1.79 -10.43 -7.13
CA ILE A 191 2.07 -9.88 -5.80
C ILE A 191 2.03 -10.99 -4.74
N GLY A 192 1.08 -11.93 -4.83
CA GLY A 192 0.87 -13.02 -3.87
C GLY A 192 1.83 -14.19 -4.01
N CYS A 193 2.47 -14.41 -5.17
CA CYS A 193 3.38 -15.53 -5.39
C CYS A 193 4.66 -15.41 -4.56
N THR A 194 4.94 -16.44 -3.76
CA THR A 194 6.15 -16.58 -2.94
C THR A 194 7.31 -17.16 -3.72
N SER A 195 7.00 -17.84 -4.84
CA SER A 195 7.99 -18.44 -5.72
C SER A 195 8.33 -17.44 -6.80
N GLY A 196 9.60 -17.04 -6.89
CA GLY A 196 10.09 -16.33 -8.06
C GLY A 196 9.74 -17.16 -9.29
N CYS A 197 8.78 -16.73 -10.09
CA CYS A 197 8.68 -17.16 -11.45
C CYS A 197 9.88 -16.58 -12.18
N GLY A 198 11.02 -17.27 -12.08
CA GLY A 198 12.14 -17.09 -12.97
C GLY A 198 11.71 -17.57 -14.35
N GLY A 199 11.12 -16.69 -15.11
CA GLY A 199 11.03 -16.79 -16.55
C GLY A 199 12.25 -16.05 -17.09
N ASP A 200 13.35 -16.77 -17.30
CA ASP A 200 14.42 -16.33 -18.15
C ASP A 200 13.85 -16.05 -19.54
N SER A 201 13.81 -14.81 -19.92
CA SER A 201 13.78 -14.39 -21.33
C SER A 201 14.31 -12.96 -21.42
N GLY A 202 15.59 -12.87 -21.81
CA GLY A 202 16.22 -11.90 -22.66
C GLY A 202 15.95 -10.41 -22.42
N SER A 203 16.99 -9.70 -21.96
CA SER A 203 17.40 -8.34 -22.33
C SER A 203 16.33 -7.38 -22.84
N SER A 204 16.01 -6.40 -22.02
CA SER A 204 15.95 -5.00 -22.45
C SER A 204 15.87 -4.10 -21.23
N SER A 205 16.84 -3.22 -21.12
CA SER A 205 16.89 -2.07 -20.22
C SER A 205 15.62 -1.24 -20.40
N GLY A 206 14.77 -1.25 -19.40
CA GLY A 206 13.60 -0.40 -19.29
C GLY A 206 13.41 -0.09 -17.84
N ASP A 207 13.99 1.03 -17.41
CA ASP A 207 13.82 1.64 -16.11
C ASP A 207 12.35 2.08 -16.00
N GLY A 208 11.50 1.25 -15.44
CA GLY A 208 10.08 1.47 -15.21
C GLY A 208 9.82 1.58 -13.73
N GLY A 209 9.87 2.81 -13.20
CA GLY A 209 9.54 3.13 -11.81
C GLY A 209 8.20 2.56 -11.40
N PHE A 210 8.22 1.68 -10.42
CA PHE A 210 7.06 0.96 -9.88
C PHE A 210 6.11 1.88 -9.07
N PHE A 211 6.54 3.10 -8.77
CA PHE A 211 5.80 4.15 -8.11
C PHE A 211 6.27 5.52 -8.62
N GLY A 212 5.70 6.00 -9.69
CA GLY A 212 5.93 7.34 -10.18
C GLY A 212 4.84 7.68 -11.18
N GLY A 213 3.71 8.14 -10.70
CA GLY A 213 2.68 8.75 -11.51
C GLY A 213 2.97 10.23 -11.66
N ASP A 214 3.87 10.58 -12.56
CA ASP A 214 3.91 11.94 -13.11
C ASP A 214 3.64 11.84 -14.60
N SER A 215 2.36 11.88 -14.94
CA SER A 215 1.88 11.91 -16.32
C SER A 215 1.69 13.33 -16.78
N SER A 216 2.79 14.05 -16.99
CA SER A 216 2.78 15.23 -17.83
C SER A 216 2.82 14.79 -19.28
N CYS A 217 1.65 14.52 -19.85
CA CYS A 217 1.48 14.46 -21.31
C CYS A 217 1.51 15.89 -21.86
N SER A 218 2.71 16.40 -22.16
CA SER A 218 2.88 17.51 -23.11
C SER A 218 3.07 16.89 -24.48
N GLY A 219 2.02 17.02 -25.31
CA GLY A 219 2.11 16.76 -26.73
C GLY A 219 2.99 17.80 -27.42
N GLY A 220 3.73 17.36 -28.41
CA GLY A 220 4.40 18.30 -29.31
C GLY A 220 5.44 17.67 -30.20
N GLY A 221 5.05 17.44 -31.46
CA GLY A 221 5.92 17.74 -32.58
C GLY A 221 6.84 16.66 -33.12
N SER A 222 6.33 16.03 -34.15
CA SER A 222 7.10 15.36 -35.21
C SER A 222 8.30 16.14 -35.69
N SER A 223 9.43 15.49 -35.88
CA SER A 223 10.29 15.84 -37.02
C SER A 223 11.15 14.63 -37.41
N CYS A 224 10.83 14.09 -38.55
CA CYS A 224 11.66 13.19 -39.31
C CYS A 224 12.77 13.97 -40.02
N GLY A 225 14.00 13.49 -39.97
CA GLY A 225 15.11 13.87 -40.84
C GLY A 225 16.20 12.87 -40.57
N GLY A 226 16.54 12.00 -41.45
CA GLY A 226 16.84 11.97 -42.81
C GLY A 226 18.34 12.15 -43.05
N GLY A 227 19.08 11.04 -43.48
CA GLY A 227 20.37 11.09 -44.12
C GLY A 227 21.57 10.90 -43.19
N GLY A 228 22.55 10.08 -43.49
CA GLY A 228 23.15 9.69 -44.71
C GLY A 228 24.38 8.85 -44.40
N CYS A 229 24.61 7.88 -45.23
CA CYS A 229 25.78 7.01 -45.29
C CYS A 229 27.04 7.71 -45.82
N GLY A 230 28.20 7.21 -45.42
CA GLY A 230 29.53 7.48 -45.98
C GLY A 230 30.52 7.02 -44.92
N GLY A 231 31.32 6.04 -45.06
CA GLY A 231 32.16 5.53 -46.12
C GLY A 231 33.53 6.19 -46.06
N ASP A 232 34.43 5.61 -45.35
CA ASP A 232 35.80 5.19 -45.73
C ASP A 232 36.48 4.57 -44.49
#